data_d12a0045c2fb71027bf3ade9a8f043d0
#
_entry.id   d12a0045c2fb71027bf3ade9a8f043d0
#
_cell.length_a   1.000
_cell.length_b   1.000
_cell.length_c   1.000
_cell.angle_alpha   90.00
_cell.angle_beta   90.00
_cell.angle_gamma   90.00
#
_symmetry.space_group_name_H-M   'P 1'
#
loop_
_entity.id
_entity.type
_entity.pdbx_description
1 polymer ?
#
loop_
_entity_poly.entity_id
_entity_poly.type
_entity_poly.pdbx_seq_one_letter_code
_entity_poly.pdbx_strand_id
1 'polypeptide(L)'
;MAVNTTAKERAAAFQELYNTMFRTRPKEQGENPSVIFDQAARQACENCLLMKRCWHTEYNSTYNAFNDACGPMLKRGRAEAEDFPLFFPSRCLHFPELLSAINTELYAFRLRRQYRARLEDARRLAEAQYDQVSEALDEGVPPEPEGELPLRCRVGTLLRPKEGETQCGDQLAVFTAGAVLYMLLSDGMGSGPAAHAESAMTVRLLRQFLKAGIQPASALKTINTALTLRCQEQGCFTTIDLLALDRRSGAARLYKYGAAASYVKKGGTVTRLDGTSLPAGLQSAHQPPEATGLSLEPGSVLVMVSDGVTSEGDEWLRELLRQWPGGDSQELAQMVMAESRRHGGLRDDCAALALRVEKSEENLEKRV
;
A
#
# COMPACT_ATOMS: atom_id res chain seq x y z
N MET A 1 -28.65 20.32 11.56
CA MET A 1 -27.30 20.19 12.19
C MET A 1 -26.41 19.11 11.54
N ALA A 2 -26.95 18.07 10.92
CA ALA A 2 -26.16 17.01 10.25
C ALA A 2 -25.35 17.49 9.01
N VAL A 3 -25.84 18.48 8.27
CA VAL A 3 -25.19 19.00 7.05
C VAL A 3 -23.86 19.70 7.34
N ASN A 4 -23.73 20.35 8.51
CA ASN A 4 -22.50 21.09 8.87
C ASN A 4 -21.35 20.19 9.33
N THR A 5 -21.63 18.99 9.85
CA THR A 5 -20.61 18.03 10.29
C THR A 5 -19.93 17.38 9.09
N THR A 6 -20.72 17.00 8.09
CA THR A 6 -20.24 16.44 6.83
C THR A 6 -19.36 17.40 6.02
N ALA A 7 -19.67 18.68 5.98
CA ALA A 7 -18.84 19.67 5.29
C ALA A 7 -17.47 19.88 5.97
N LYS A 8 -17.44 19.90 7.31
CA LYS A 8 -16.18 19.96 8.07
C LYS A 8 -15.31 18.71 7.90
N GLU A 9 -15.94 17.53 7.91
CA GLU A 9 -15.23 16.25 7.69
C GLU A 9 -14.64 16.17 6.28
N ARG A 10 -15.36 16.67 5.27
CA ARG A 10 -14.86 16.76 3.89
C ARG A 10 -13.66 17.71 3.78
N ALA A 11 -13.78 18.91 4.31
CA ALA A 11 -12.70 19.91 4.31
C ALA A 11 -11.44 19.37 5.02
N ALA A 12 -11.62 18.62 6.12
CA ALA A 12 -10.52 17.98 6.83
C ALA A 12 -9.85 16.88 6.00
N ALA A 13 -10.64 16.02 5.32
CA ALA A 13 -10.12 14.99 4.44
C ALA A 13 -9.34 15.57 3.27
N PHE A 14 -9.87 16.61 2.68
CA PHE A 14 -9.25 17.32 1.57
C PHE A 14 -7.94 17.98 1.99
N GLN A 15 -7.92 18.65 3.13
CA GLN A 15 -6.70 19.25 3.68
C GLN A 15 -5.64 18.20 4.05
N GLU A 16 -6.07 17.06 4.58
CA GLU A 16 -5.17 15.95 4.90
C GLU A 16 -4.59 15.31 3.63
N LEU A 17 -5.41 15.11 2.60
CA LEU A 17 -4.97 14.63 1.29
C LEU A 17 -3.96 15.60 0.67
N TYR A 18 -4.27 16.90 0.65
CA TYR A 18 -3.37 17.93 0.16
C TYR A 18 -2.03 17.92 0.90
N ASN A 19 -2.06 17.89 2.22
CA ASN A 19 -0.84 17.83 3.02
C ASN A 19 -0.04 16.54 2.74
N THR A 20 -0.71 15.42 2.53
CA THR A 20 -0.06 14.13 2.24
C THR A 20 0.61 14.15 0.87
N MET A 21 -0.03 14.74 -0.12
CA MET A 21 0.48 14.76 -1.51
C MET A 21 1.53 15.82 -1.77
N PHE A 22 1.39 17.02 -1.15
CA PHE A 22 2.13 18.21 -1.59
C PHE A 22 3.04 18.87 -0.52
N ARG A 23 2.97 18.44 0.74
CA ARG A 23 3.72 19.09 1.84
C ARG A 23 5.23 18.84 1.76
N THR A 24 5.67 17.73 1.20
CA THR A 24 7.08 17.37 1.00
C THR A 24 7.48 17.66 -0.44
N ARG A 25 8.11 18.81 -0.70
CA ARG A 25 8.85 19.04 -1.95
C ARG A 25 10.28 18.54 -1.76
N PRO A 26 10.74 17.50 -2.46
CA PRO A 26 12.16 17.20 -2.51
C PRO A 26 12.86 18.39 -3.18
N LYS A 27 14.05 18.76 -2.68
CA LYS A 27 14.91 19.69 -3.37
C LYS A 27 15.20 19.15 -4.77
N GLU A 28 14.77 19.86 -5.80
CA GLU A 28 15.05 19.59 -7.21
C GLU A 28 16.54 19.83 -7.49
N GLN A 29 17.40 18.95 -7.03
CA GLN A 29 18.77 18.89 -7.52
C GLN A 29 18.88 17.60 -8.33
N GLY A 30 18.95 17.75 -9.66
CA GLY A 30 19.35 16.67 -10.54
C GLY A 30 20.67 16.10 -10.02
N GLU A 31 20.72 14.79 -9.72
CA GLU A 31 21.97 14.16 -9.33
C GLU A 31 22.96 14.25 -10.48
N ASN A 32 24.09 14.91 -10.23
CA ASN A 32 25.21 14.91 -11.14
C ASN A 32 25.84 13.51 -11.13
N PRO A 33 26.09 12.87 -12.28
CA PRO A 33 26.77 11.59 -12.36
C PRO A 33 28.14 11.54 -11.66
N SER A 34 28.79 12.69 -11.41
CA SER A 34 30.04 12.76 -10.62
C SER A 34 29.91 12.15 -9.24
N VAL A 35 28.73 12.14 -8.64
CA VAL A 35 28.46 11.51 -7.32
C VAL A 35 28.85 10.03 -7.33
N ILE A 36 28.72 9.32 -8.45
CA ILE A 36 29.12 7.92 -8.58
C ILE A 36 30.61 7.78 -8.30
N PHE A 37 31.41 8.64 -8.92
CA PHE A 37 32.87 8.61 -8.76
C PHE A 37 33.33 9.12 -7.41
N ASP A 38 32.67 10.15 -6.86
CA ASP A 38 32.97 10.67 -5.54
C ASP A 38 32.77 9.63 -4.44
N GLN A 39 31.67 8.86 -4.51
CA GLN A 39 31.38 7.79 -3.55
C GLN A 39 32.33 6.59 -3.75
N ALA A 40 32.54 6.17 -4.99
CA ALA A 40 33.45 5.07 -5.30
C ALA A 40 34.89 5.41 -4.90
N ALA A 41 35.34 6.65 -5.13
CA ALA A 41 36.67 7.10 -4.71
C ALA A 41 36.82 7.12 -3.17
N ARG A 42 35.82 7.52 -2.41
CA ARG A 42 35.85 7.42 -0.95
C ARG A 42 36.04 5.97 -0.49
N GLN A 43 35.32 5.03 -1.10
CA GLN A 43 35.44 3.61 -0.71
C GLN A 43 36.79 2.99 -1.07
N ALA A 44 37.29 3.25 -2.28
CA ALA A 44 38.48 2.57 -2.79
C ALA A 44 39.80 3.35 -2.56
N CYS A 45 39.77 4.69 -2.42
CA CYS A 45 40.98 5.52 -2.40
C CYS A 45 41.33 6.08 -1.01
N GLU A 46 40.46 6.00 0.00
CA GLU A 46 40.65 6.63 1.32
C GLU A 46 41.97 6.19 1.98
N ASN A 47 42.32 4.91 1.88
CA ASN A 47 43.55 4.34 2.45
C ASN A 47 44.62 4.00 1.38
N CYS A 48 44.48 4.52 0.15
CA CYS A 48 45.42 4.23 -0.94
C CYS A 48 46.70 5.05 -0.82
N LEU A 49 47.84 4.40 -0.98
CA LEU A 49 49.17 5.06 -0.97
C LEU A 49 49.31 6.12 -2.04
N LEU A 50 48.63 6.01 -3.16
CA LEU A 50 48.64 6.96 -4.27
C LEU A 50 47.56 8.04 -4.17
N MET A 51 46.78 8.07 -3.11
CA MET A 51 45.67 9.02 -2.96
C MET A 51 46.10 10.47 -3.21
N LYS A 52 47.16 10.94 -2.54
CA LYS A 52 47.70 12.30 -2.71
C LYS A 52 48.15 12.57 -4.15
N ARG A 53 48.80 11.60 -4.81
CA ARG A 53 49.22 11.73 -6.20
C ARG A 53 48.01 11.85 -7.12
N CYS A 54 47.00 10.97 -7.02
CA CYS A 54 45.86 10.93 -7.89
C CYS A 54 44.93 12.15 -7.71
N TRP A 55 44.70 12.56 -6.45
CA TRP A 55 43.66 13.57 -6.13
C TRP A 55 44.21 14.97 -5.86
N HIS A 56 45.53 15.14 -5.81
CA HIS A 56 46.18 16.47 -5.69
C HIS A 56 47.13 16.76 -6.85
N THR A 57 48.18 15.95 -7.01
CA THR A 57 49.22 16.24 -8.02
C THR A 57 48.73 16.00 -9.45
N GLU A 58 48.01 14.90 -9.68
CA GLU A 58 47.54 14.47 -11.00
C GLU A 58 46.00 14.56 -11.08
N TYR A 59 45.40 15.51 -10.38
CA TYR A 59 43.93 15.68 -10.29
C TYR A 59 43.23 15.69 -11.66
N ASN A 60 43.72 16.54 -12.58
CA ASN A 60 43.11 16.66 -13.91
C ASN A 60 43.15 15.37 -14.70
N SER A 61 44.26 14.63 -14.63
CA SER A 61 44.40 13.33 -15.30
C SER A 61 43.43 12.28 -14.73
N THR A 62 43.27 12.27 -13.41
CA THR A 62 42.36 11.40 -12.72
C THR A 62 40.89 11.77 -13.04
N TYR A 63 40.55 13.05 -12.95
CA TYR A 63 39.22 13.57 -13.25
C TYR A 63 38.81 13.29 -14.69
N ASN A 64 39.68 13.53 -15.68
CA ASN A 64 39.40 13.25 -17.07
C ASN A 64 39.18 11.76 -17.34
N ALA A 65 39.94 10.85 -16.68
CA ALA A 65 39.73 9.42 -16.81
C ALA A 65 38.32 8.99 -16.33
N PHE A 66 37.79 9.59 -15.25
CA PHE A 66 36.44 9.37 -14.80
C PHE A 66 35.40 10.00 -15.74
N ASN A 67 35.66 11.19 -16.25
CA ASN A 67 34.78 11.89 -17.17
C ASN A 67 34.62 11.12 -18.49
N ASP A 68 35.72 10.55 -19.03
CA ASP A 68 35.73 9.72 -20.23
C ASP A 68 34.87 8.45 -20.04
N ALA A 69 34.98 7.81 -18.87
CA ALA A 69 34.23 6.60 -18.54
C ALA A 69 32.72 6.87 -18.31
N CYS A 70 32.35 8.11 -17.94
CA CYS A 70 30.98 8.46 -17.51
C CYS A 70 29.94 8.17 -18.61
N GLY A 71 30.18 8.63 -19.83
CA GLY A 71 29.22 8.48 -20.96
C GLY A 71 28.95 7.02 -21.32
N PRO A 72 29.98 6.21 -21.60
CA PRO A 72 29.85 4.79 -21.91
C PRO A 72 29.16 3.99 -20.81
N MET A 73 29.60 4.13 -19.54
CA MET A 73 29.04 3.38 -18.41
C MET A 73 27.56 3.71 -18.15
N LEU A 74 27.16 4.97 -18.31
CA LEU A 74 25.75 5.38 -18.13
C LEU A 74 24.86 4.77 -19.21
N LYS A 75 25.33 4.70 -20.46
CA LYS A 75 24.60 4.08 -21.59
C LYS A 75 24.44 2.58 -21.39
N ARG A 76 25.52 1.90 -21.05
CA ARG A 76 25.55 0.45 -20.88
C ARG A 76 24.90 0.02 -19.56
N GLY A 77 24.99 0.86 -18.53
CA GLY A 77 24.52 0.58 -17.18
C GLY A 77 25.51 -0.24 -16.34
N ARG A 78 26.74 -0.38 -16.82
CA ARG A 78 27.86 -1.04 -16.16
C ARG A 78 29.14 -0.35 -16.60
N ALA A 79 30.07 -0.11 -15.65
CA ALA A 79 31.41 0.35 -15.94
C ALA A 79 32.33 -0.84 -16.22
N GLU A 80 33.19 -0.73 -17.24
CA GLU A 80 34.17 -1.72 -17.64
C GLU A 80 35.57 -1.07 -17.70
N ALA A 81 36.61 -1.90 -17.68
CA ALA A 81 38.01 -1.38 -17.71
C ALA A 81 38.28 -0.56 -18.97
N GLU A 82 37.68 -0.94 -20.09
CA GLU A 82 37.83 -0.31 -21.40
C GLU A 82 37.21 1.09 -21.47
N ASP A 83 36.38 1.45 -20.53
CA ASP A 83 35.80 2.81 -20.45
C ASP A 83 36.84 3.83 -19.97
N PHE A 84 37.92 3.36 -19.34
CA PHE A 84 38.99 4.20 -18.83
C PHE A 84 40.19 4.24 -19.79
N PRO A 85 40.90 5.39 -19.87
CA PRO A 85 42.15 5.45 -20.64
C PRO A 85 43.13 4.40 -20.16
N LEU A 86 43.88 3.78 -21.08
CA LEU A 86 44.79 2.64 -20.83
C LEU A 86 45.78 2.88 -19.67
N PHE A 87 46.21 4.12 -19.49
CA PHE A 87 47.16 4.47 -18.42
C PHE A 87 46.53 4.39 -17.03
N PHE A 88 45.19 4.56 -16.93
CA PHE A 88 44.54 4.66 -15.63
C PHE A 88 44.46 3.31 -14.89
N PRO A 89 43.98 2.20 -15.52
CA PRO A 89 44.04 0.87 -14.90
C PRO A 89 45.43 0.45 -14.51
N SER A 90 46.45 0.78 -15.32
CA SER A 90 47.85 0.41 -15.04
C SER A 90 48.45 1.21 -13.88
N ARG A 91 47.97 2.42 -13.64
CA ARG A 91 48.46 3.28 -12.55
C ARG A 91 47.76 3.01 -11.22
N CYS A 92 46.47 2.65 -11.26
CA CYS A 92 45.66 2.51 -10.06
C CYS A 92 45.97 1.19 -9.33
N LEU A 93 46.44 1.28 -8.07
CA LEU A 93 46.78 0.10 -7.26
C LEU A 93 45.55 -0.74 -6.87
N HIS A 94 44.38 -0.11 -6.82
CA HIS A 94 43.10 -0.73 -6.39
C HIS A 94 42.05 -0.62 -7.50
N PHE A 95 42.47 -0.78 -8.77
CA PHE A 95 41.54 -0.60 -9.89
C PHE A 95 40.36 -1.58 -9.89
N PRO A 96 40.53 -2.89 -9.59
CA PRO A 96 39.39 -3.80 -9.50
C PRO A 96 38.37 -3.41 -8.42
N GLU A 97 38.86 -2.98 -7.25
CA GLU A 97 38.03 -2.53 -6.13
C GLU A 97 37.31 -1.23 -6.48
N LEU A 98 38.00 -0.29 -7.11
CA LEU A 98 37.44 0.97 -7.59
C LEU A 98 36.35 0.72 -8.65
N LEU A 99 36.62 -0.17 -9.61
CA LEU A 99 35.62 -0.54 -10.65
C LEU A 99 34.39 -1.19 -10.05
N SER A 100 34.60 -2.07 -9.04
CA SER A 100 33.49 -2.67 -8.29
C SER A 100 32.66 -1.62 -7.54
N ALA A 101 33.32 -0.68 -6.85
CA ALA A 101 32.66 0.42 -6.15
C ALA A 101 31.89 1.33 -7.13
N ILE A 102 32.48 1.67 -8.29
CA ILE A 102 31.80 2.43 -9.35
C ILE A 102 30.54 1.70 -9.81
N ASN A 103 30.58 0.39 -10.04
CA ASN A 103 29.42 -0.39 -10.46
C ASN A 103 28.31 -0.43 -9.41
N THR A 104 28.68 -0.52 -8.13
CA THR A 104 27.72 -0.46 -7.02
C THR A 104 27.03 0.90 -6.97
N GLU A 105 27.80 1.98 -7.06
CA GLU A 105 27.26 3.35 -7.03
C GLU A 105 26.44 3.69 -8.30
N LEU A 106 26.86 3.18 -9.46
CA LEU A 106 26.11 3.33 -10.71
C LEU A 106 24.76 2.64 -10.64
N TYR A 107 24.69 1.45 -10.05
CA TYR A 107 23.44 0.76 -9.81
C TYR A 107 22.52 1.56 -8.88
N ALA A 108 23.05 2.05 -7.76
CA ALA A 108 22.31 2.89 -6.81
C ALA A 108 21.84 4.20 -7.47
N PHE A 109 22.68 4.87 -8.29
CA PHE A 109 22.33 6.06 -9.05
C PHE A 109 21.18 5.81 -10.04
N ARG A 110 21.22 4.68 -10.77
CA ARG A 110 20.14 4.30 -11.71
C ARG A 110 18.82 4.05 -10.97
N LEU A 111 18.86 3.35 -9.84
CA LEU A 111 17.67 3.13 -9.01
C LEU A 111 17.06 4.45 -8.53
N ARG A 112 17.90 5.37 -8.01
CA ARG A 112 17.44 6.69 -7.57
C ARG A 112 16.82 7.48 -8.73
N ARG A 113 17.42 7.45 -9.92
CA ARG A 113 16.88 8.11 -11.12
C ARG A 113 15.54 7.52 -11.57
N GLN A 114 15.40 6.20 -11.59
CA GLN A 114 14.13 5.53 -11.90
C GLN A 114 13.05 5.89 -10.88
N TYR A 115 13.41 5.91 -9.61
CA TYR A 115 12.51 6.27 -8.53
C TYR A 115 12.01 7.72 -8.66
N ARG A 116 12.92 8.68 -8.96
CA ARG A 116 12.53 10.07 -9.23
C ARG A 116 11.58 10.22 -10.40
N ALA A 117 11.83 9.53 -11.50
CA ALA A 117 10.92 9.55 -12.65
C ALA A 117 9.52 9.06 -12.26
N ARG A 118 9.42 7.98 -11.46
CA ARG A 118 8.15 7.50 -10.93
C ARG A 118 7.46 8.53 -10.03
N LEU A 119 8.22 9.26 -9.23
CA LEU A 119 7.69 10.33 -8.37
C LEU A 119 7.15 11.51 -9.18
N GLU A 120 7.85 11.92 -10.23
CA GLU A 120 7.37 13.00 -11.12
C GLU A 120 6.09 12.59 -11.85
N ASP A 121 6.00 11.35 -12.33
CA ASP A 121 4.78 10.81 -12.92
C ASP A 121 3.64 10.74 -11.89
N ALA A 122 3.92 10.27 -10.68
CA ALA A 122 2.95 10.20 -9.60
C ALA A 122 2.44 11.60 -9.21
N ARG A 123 3.30 12.64 -9.23
CA ARG A 123 2.90 14.02 -8.96
C ARG A 123 1.95 14.57 -10.03
N ARG A 124 2.30 14.40 -11.31
CA ARG A 124 1.40 14.81 -12.40
C ARG A 124 0.03 14.16 -12.31
N LEU A 125 0.01 12.88 -11.93
CA LEU A 125 -1.23 12.15 -11.73
C LEU A 125 -1.98 12.62 -10.47
N ALA A 126 -1.25 12.95 -9.40
CA ALA A 126 -1.82 13.47 -8.16
C ALA A 126 -2.57 14.79 -8.36
N GLU A 127 -2.02 15.70 -9.16
CA GLU A 127 -2.69 16.96 -9.49
C GLU A 127 -4.03 16.71 -10.18
N ALA A 128 -4.07 15.86 -11.21
CA ALA A 128 -5.31 15.52 -11.90
C ALA A 128 -6.32 14.78 -11.00
N GLN A 129 -5.85 13.91 -10.12
CA GLN A 129 -6.71 13.20 -9.15
C GLN A 129 -7.23 14.11 -8.06
N TYR A 130 -6.43 15.08 -7.63
CA TYR A 130 -6.82 16.08 -6.65
C TYR A 130 -8.01 16.90 -7.16
N ASP A 131 -7.96 17.35 -8.42
CA ASP A 131 -9.05 18.12 -9.03
C ASP A 131 -10.33 17.27 -9.13
N GLN A 132 -10.24 16.00 -9.55
CA GLN A 132 -11.38 15.07 -9.60
C GLN A 132 -11.99 14.80 -8.21
N VAL A 133 -11.16 14.63 -7.18
CA VAL A 133 -11.62 14.43 -5.81
C VAL A 133 -12.27 15.69 -5.26
N SER A 134 -11.72 16.87 -5.58
CA SER A 134 -12.27 18.17 -5.20
C SER A 134 -13.68 18.34 -5.77
N GLU A 135 -13.82 18.10 -7.07
CA GLU A 135 -15.11 18.22 -7.78
C GLU A 135 -16.16 17.26 -7.20
N ALA A 136 -15.79 15.98 -6.98
CA ALA A 136 -16.68 14.99 -6.38
C ALA A 136 -17.05 15.31 -4.91
N LEU A 137 -16.17 15.95 -4.16
CA LEU A 137 -16.47 16.40 -2.79
C LEU A 137 -17.44 17.58 -2.76
N ASP A 138 -17.46 18.42 -3.81
CA ASP A 138 -18.39 19.54 -3.95
C ASP A 138 -19.78 19.07 -4.39
N GLU A 139 -19.91 17.98 -5.16
CA GLU A 139 -21.19 17.44 -5.64
C GLU A 139 -22.11 16.87 -4.54
N GLY A 140 -21.59 16.52 -3.39
CA GLY A 140 -22.38 16.12 -2.23
C GLY A 140 -22.43 14.61 -1.92
N VAL A 141 -23.01 14.28 -0.75
CA VAL A 141 -23.15 12.89 -0.27
C VAL A 141 -24.31 12.22 -0.99
N PRO A 142 -24.15 10.96 -1.44
CA PRO A 142 -25.29 10.18 -1.91
C PRO A 142 -26.40 10.16 -0.85
N PRO A 143 -27.67 10.37 -1.23
CA PRO A 143 -28.76 10.33 -0.30
C PRO A 143 -28.87 8.95 0.36
N GLU A 144 -29.25 8.93 1.63
CA GLU A 144 -29.59 7.66 2.28
C GLU A 144 -30.78 7.01 1.55
N PRO A 145 -30.79 5.68 1.42
CA PRO A 145 -31.89 4.99 0.76
C PRO A 145 -33.20 5.21 1.53
N GLU A 146 -34.27 5.56 0.83
CA GLU A 146 -35.61 5.59 1.40
C GLU A 146 -36.10 4.15 1.60
N GLY A 147 -36.47 3.79 2.83
CA GLY A 147 -36.97 2.47 3.20
C GLY A 147 -35.90 1.43 3.57
N GLU A 148 -36.41 0.27 4.02
CA GLU A 148 -35.52 -0.85 4.39
C GLU A 148 -34.91 -1.53 3.16
N LEU A 149 -33.61 -1.83 3.28
CA LEU A 149 -32.88 -2.53 2.23
C LEU A 149 -33.12 -4.05 2.33
N PRO A 150 -33.21 -4.77 1.19
CA PRO A 150 -33.53 -6.21 1.17
C PRO A 150 -32.49 -7.08 1.86
N LEU A 151 -31.24 -6.59 1.97
CA LEU A 151 -30.16 -7.32 2.64
C LEU A 151 -29.73 -6.62 3.92
N ARG A 152 -29.75 -7.40 5.00
CA ARG A 152 -29.16 -7.05 6.29
C ARG A 152 -27.77 -7.67 6.39
N CYS A 153 -26.82 -6.89 6.87
CA CYS A 153 -25.42 -7.31 7.00
C CYS A 153 -25.03 -7.28 8.48
N ARG A 154 -24.57 -8.40 9.01
CA ARG A 154 -23.98 -8.48 10.34
C ARG A 154 -22.48 -8.61 10.20
N VAL A 155 -21.75 -7.74 10.89
CA VAL A 155 -20.29 -7.71 10.82
C VAL A 155 -19.71 -7.87 12.21
N GLY A 156 -18.80 -8.81 12.36
CA GLY A 156 -17.95 -8.97 13.53
C GLY A 156 -16.52 -8.55 13.20
N THR A 157 -15.84 -7.94 14.16
CA THR A 157 -14.48 -7.43 13.96
C THR A 157 -13.60 -7.73 15.15
N LEU A 158 -12.33 -8.03 14.92
CA LEU A 158 -11.35 -8.21 15.97
C LEU A 158 -9.96 -7.75 15.51
N LEU A 159 -9.29 -6.99 16.39
CA LEU A 159 -7.90 -6.55 16.25
C LEU A 159 -7.09 -7.08 17.43
N ARG A 160 -5.86 -7.51 17.15
CA ARG A 160 -4.87 -7.90 18.17
C ARG A 160 -3.50 -7.39 17.75
N PRO A 161 -2.85 -6.57 18.58
CA PRO A 161 -1.48 -6.18 18.34
C PRO A 161 -0.55 -7.40 18.49
N LYS A 162 0.57 -7.34 17.80
CA LYS A 162 1.72 -8.24 17.97
C LYS A 162 2.13 -8.32 19.44
N GLU A 163 2.60 -9.47 19.86
CA GLU A 163 3.06 -9.67 21.23
C GLU A 163 4.18 -8.70 21.59
N GLY A 164 3.99 -7.97 22.69
CA GLY A 164 4.90 -6.91 23.15
C GLY A 164 4.59 -5.51 22.63
N GLU A 165 3.70 -5.35 21.64
CA GLU A 165 3.27 -4.05 21.14
C GLU A 165 2.01 -3.56 21.85
N THR A 166 1.91 -2.24 22.01
CA THR A 166 0.75 -1.57 22.63
C THR A 166 -0.29 -1.10 21.62
N GLN A 167 0.11 -0.98 20.34
CA GLN A 167 -0.72 -0.53 19.24
C GLN A 167 -0.62 -1.53 18.10
N CYS A 168 -1.77 -1.88 17.53
CA CYS A 168 -1.86 -2.74 16.36
C CYS A 168 -1.53 -1.93 15.12
N GLY A 169 -0.62 -2.42 14.29
CA GLY A 169 -0.31 -1.86 12.97
C GLY A 169 -1.45 -2.02 11.98
N ASP A 170 -2.28 -3.06 12.18
CA ASP A 170 -3.51 -3.24 11.43
C ASP A 170 -4.59 -2.24 11.84
N GLN A 171 -5.36 -1.79 10.87
CA GLN A 171 -6.56 -0.97 11.09
C GLN A 171 -7.73 -1.46 10.25
N LEU A 172 -8.93 -1.27 10.79
CA LEU A 172 -10.16 -1.65 10.10
C LEU A 172 -11.24 -0.59 10.24
N ALA A 173 -12.17 -0.58 9.28
CA ALA A 173 -13.40 0.20 9.37
C ALA A 173 -14.56 -0.56 8.74
N VAL A 174 -15.73 -0.43 9.35
CA VAL A 174 -17.02 -0.89 8.81
C VAL A 174 -17.98 0.28 8.85
N PHE A 175 -18.55 0.63 7.71
CA PHE A 175 -19.50 1.75 7.61
C PHE A 175 -20.38 1.60 6.37
N THR A 176 -21.46 2.39 6.33
CA THR A 176 -22.34 2.48 5.16
C THR A 176 -22.29 3.88 4.57
N ALA A 177 -22.44 3.96 3.25
CA ALA A 177 -22.75 5.19 2.54
C ALA A 177 -23.85 4.89 1.52
N GLY A 178 -25.00 5.50 1.69
CA GLY A 178 -26.20 5.10 0.97
C GLY A 178 -26.53 3.62 1.19
N ALA A 179 -26.82 2.89 0.12
CA ALA A 179 -27.12 1.45 0.17
C ALA A 179 -25.86 0.56 0.26
N VAL A 180 -24.67 1.12 0.14
CA VAL A 180 -23.44 0.34 0.09
C VAL A 180 -22.85 0.16 1.49
N LEU A 181 -22.57 -1.10 1.87
CA LEU A 181 -21.74 -1.44 3.01
C LEU A 181 -20.29 -1.52 2.56
N TYR A 182 -19.43 -0.85 3.29
CA TYR A 182 -17.98 -0.93 3.13
C TYR A 182 -17.35 -1.64 4.32
N MET A 183 -16.46 -2.59 4.03
CA MET A 183 -15.54 -3.18 5.01
C MET A 183 -14.12 -2.95 4.51
N LEU A 184 -13.29 -2.41 5.37
CA LEU A 184 -11.93 -1.99 5.04
C LEU A 184 -10.96 -2.55 6.07
N LEU A 185 -9.90 -3.18 5.60
CA LEU A 185 -8.75 -3.63 6.36
C LEU A 185 -7.49 -3.05 5.72
N SER A 186 -6.59 -2.54 6.52
CA SER A 186 -5.29 -2.02 6.10
C SER A 186 -4.25 -2.43 7.12
N ASP A 187 -3.18 -3.06 6.65
CA ASP A 187 -2.02 -3.45 7.43
C ASP A 187 -0.85 -2.53 7.07
N GLY A 188 -0.34 -1.82 8.09
CA GLY A 188 0.79 -0.90 7.96
C GLY A 188 2.12 -1.64 7.99
N MET A 189 3.10 -1.19 7.23
CA MET A 189 4.41 -1.81 7.17
C MET A 189 5.08 -1.91 8.55
N GLY A 190 5.42 -3.13 8.97
CA GLY A 190 6.05 -3.41 10.25
C GLY A 190 5.04 -3.53 11.38
N SER A 191 5.40 -3.10 12.59
CA SER A 191 4.52 -3.17 13.76
C SER A 191 4.64 -1.91 14.63
N GLY A 192 3.71 -1.74 15.58
CA GLY A 192 3.73 -0.65 16.55
C GLY A 192 3.28 0.71 16.00
N PRO A 193 3.70 1.84 16.64
CA PRO A 193 3.12 3.16 16.38
C PRO A 193 3.28 3.68 14.96
N ALA A 194 4.38 3.35 14.27
CA ALA A 194 4.62 3.81 12.90
C ALA A 194 3.68 3.12 11.91
N ALA A 195 3.58 1.78 11.97
CA ALA A 195 2.65 0.98 11.16
C ALA A 195 1.19 1.39 11.42
N HIS A 196 0.84 1.58 12.71
CA HIS A 196 -0.46 2.09 13.12
C HIS A 196 -0.80 3.44 12.48
N ALA A 197 0.14 4.40 12.47
CA ALA A 197 -0.10 5.72 11.91
C ALA A 197 -0.40 5.68 10.39
N GLU A 198 0.30 4.81 9.64
CA GLU A 198 0.10 4.64 8.20
C GLU A 198 -1.25 4.00 7.87
N SER A 199 -1.55 2.87 8.50
CA SER A 199 -2.82 2.16 8.29
C SER A 199 -4.02 3.00 8.75
N ALA A 200 -3.90 3.68 9.90
CA ALA A 200 -4.95 4.56 10.43
C ALA A 200 -5.23 5.75 9.50
N MET A 201 -4.20 6.39 8.94
CA MET A 201 -4.35 7.44 7.93
C MET A 201 -5.06 6.91 6.70
N THR A 202 -4.62 5.78 6.17
CA THR A 202 -5.21 5.13 4.98
C THR A 202 -6.68 4.82 5.17
N VAL A 203 -7.03 4.16 6.29
CA VAL A 203 -8.42 3.83 6.64
C VAL A 203 -9.28 5.07 6.80
N ARG A 204 -8.76 6.11 7.47
CA ARG A 204 -9.49 7.36 7.68
C ARG A 204 -9.79 8.07 6.36
N LEU A 205 -8.79 8.25 5.49
CA LEU A 205 -8.96 8.91 4.19
C LEU A 205 -9.91 8.15 3.28
N LEU A 206 -9.75 6.83 3.14
CA LEU A 206 -10.65 5.99 2.35
C LEU A 206 -12.09 6.08 2.85
N ARG A 207 -12.29 5.99 4.18
CA ARG A 207 -13.63 6.14 4.76
C ARG A 207 -14.27 7.49 4.42
N GLN A 208 -13.49 8.58 4.48
CA GLN A 208 -13.99 9.92 4.16
C GLN A 208 -14.35 10.05 2.68
N PHE A 209 -13.51 9.56 1.77
CA PHE A 209 -13.78 9.58 0.33
C PHE A 209 -15.01 8.77 -0.05
N LEU A 210 -15.11 7.54 0.46
CA LEU A 210 -16.24 6.66 0.18
C LEU A 210 -17.57 7.20 0.75
N LYS A 211 -17.53 7.80 1.94
CA LYS A 211 -18.68 8.50 2.52
C LYS A 211 -19.07 9.75 1.71
N ALA A 212 -18.10 10.42 1.08
CA ALA A 212 -18.37 11.54 0.18
C ALA A 212 -18.88 11.12 -1.21
N GLY A 213 -19.01 9.82 -1.48
CA GLY A 213 -19.53 9.29 -2.74
C GLY A 213 -18.47 9.05 -3.81
N ILE A 214 -17.19 9.25 -3.51
CA ILE A 214 -16.12 8.95 -4.45
C ILE A 214 -16.09 7.45 -4.72
N GLN A 215 -16.01 7.09 -6.01
CA GLN A 215 -15.98 5.69 -6.43
C GLN A 215 -14.77 4.95 -5.84
N PRO A 216 -14.93 3.71 -5.36
CA PRO A 216 -13.87 2.95 -4.68
C PRO A 216 -12.56 2.87 -5.47
N ALA A 217 -12.62 2.65 -6.79
CA ALA A 217 -11.45 2.58 -7.63
C ALA A 217 -10.68 3.91 -7.69
N SER A 218 -11.38 5.04 -7.76
CA SER A 218 -10.78 6.39 -7.75
C SER A 218 -10.18 6.71 -6.39
N ALA A 219 -10.91 6.44 -5.30
CA ALA A 219 -10.43 6.64 -3.93
C ALA A 219 -9.14 5.85 -3.66
N LEU A 220 -9.12 4.57 -4.02
CA LEU A 220 -7.96 3.68 -3.87
C LEU A 220 -6.76 4.14 -4.69
N LYS A 221 -6.98 4.54 -5.95
CA LYS A 221 -5.93 5.07 -6.81
C LYS A 221 -5.33 6.35 -6.24
N THR A 222 -6.16 7.26 -5.72
CA THR A 222 -5.72 8.50 -5.08
C THR A 222 -4.87 8.22 -3.84
N ILE A 223 -5.29 7.29 -2.98
CA ILE A 223 -4.52 6.89 -1.80
C ILE A 223 -3.19 6.24 -2.19
N ASN A 224 -3.18 5.33 -3.18
CA ASN A 224 -1.94 4.75 -3.66
C ASN A 224 -0.95 5.82 -4.15
N THR A 225 -1.42 6.82 -4.90
CA THR A 225 -0.61 7.94 -5.37
C THR A 225 -0.10 8.79 -4.21
N ALA A 226 -0.95 9.10 -3.23
CA ALA A 226 -0.59 9.88 -2.04
C ALA A 226 0.50 9.17 -1.21
N LEU A 227 0.36 7.87 -1.00
CA LEU A 227 1.36 7.04 -0.31
C LEU A 227 2.67 7.01 -1.10
N THR A 228 2.64 6.82 -2.43
CA THR A 228 3.83 6.86 -3.29
C THR A 228 4.60 8.18 -3.15
N LEU A 229 3.89 9.31 -3.05
CA LEU A 229 4.51 10.62 -2.89
C LEU A 229 5.09 10.85 -1.49
N ARG A 230 4.44 10.29 -0.46
CA ARG A 230 4.89 10.40 0.93
C ARG A 230 6.12 9.56 1.23
N CYS A 231 6.27 8.43 0.57
CA CYS A 231 7.30 7.42 0.85
C CYS A 231 8.73 7.81 0.47
N GLN A 232 9.01 9.10 0.25
CA GLN A 232 10.33 9.57 -0.22
C GLN A 232 11.47 9.33 0.76
N GLU A 233 11.20 9.17 2.06
CA GLU A 233 12.26 9.10 3.08
C GLU A 233 12.27 7.83 3.94
N GLN A 234 11.15 7.10 4.06
CA GLN A 234 11.02 6.03 5.06
C GLN A 234 10.32 4.74 4.59
N GLY A 235 10.02 4.59 3.28
CA GLY A 235 9.43 3.34 2.78
C GLY A 235 8.01 3.08 3.31
N CYS A 236 7.15 4.08 3.34
CA CYS A 236 5.78 3.95 3.81
C CYS A 236 4.91 3.25 2.76
N PHE A 237 4.46 2.05 3.03
CA PHE A 237 3.44 1.38 2.23
C PHE A 237 2.50 0.61 3.16
N THR A 238 1.31 0.35 2.69
CA THR A 238 0.32 -0.39 3.46
C THR A 238 -0.49 -1.30 2.55
N THR A 239 -0.96 -2.40 3.09
CA THR A 239 -1.92 -3.23 2.37
C THR A 239 -3.31 -2.59 2.46
N ILE A 240 -4.15 -2.84 1.47
CA ILE A 240 -5.56 -2.43 1.51
C ILE A 240 -6.42 -3.58 1.01
N ASP A 241 -7.39 -3.97 1.81
CA ASP A 241 -8.45 -4.91 1.46
C ASP A 241 -9.80 -4.21 1.67
N LEU A 242 -10.53 -3.91 0.59
CA LEU A 242 -11.77 -3.15 0.61
C LEU A 242 -12.91 -3.93 -0.05
N LEU A 243 -13.92 -4.28 0.73
CA LEU A 243 -15.20 -4.76 0.23
C LEU A 243 -16.19 -3.60 0.09
N ALA A 244 -16.81 -3.50 -1.08
CA ALA A 244 -17.97 -2.65 -1.34
C ALA A 244 -19.15 -3.55 -1.72
N LEU A 245 -20.19 -3.63 -0.87
CA LEU A 245 -21.38 -4.46 -1.05
C LEU A 245 -22.64 -3.60 -1.19
N ASP A 246 -23.27 -3.65 -2.34
CA ASP A 246 -24.61 -3.05 -2.53
C ASP A 246 -25.67 -3.95 -1.85
N ARG A 247 -26.30 -3.42 -0.80
CA ARG A 247 -27.32 -4.11 -0.02
C ARG A 247 -28.69 -4.20 -0.72
N ARG A 248 -28.86 -3.56 -1.90
CA ARG A 248 -30.06 -3.71 -2.73
C ARG A 248 -30.02 -5.00 -3.54
N SER A 249 -28.87 -5.28 -4.12
CA SER A 249 -28.67 -6.35 -5.12
C SER A 249 -27.84 -7.53 -4.61
N GLY A 250 -27.02 -7.35 -3.58
CA GLY A 250 -26.00 -8.30 -3.17
C GLY A 250 -24.75 -8.30 -4.06
N ALA A 251 -24.70 -7.43 -5.08
CA ALA A 251 -23.50 -7.25 -5.89
C ALA A 251 -22.39 -6.63 -5.03
N ALA A 252 -21.21 -7.24 -5.07
CA ALA A 252 -20.08 -6.79 -4.30
C ALA A 252 -18.80 -6.72 -5.15
N ARG A 253 -17.89 -5.84 -4.78
CA ARG A 253 -16.54 -5.79 -5.31
C ARG A 253 -15.55 -5.80 -4.16
N LEU A 254 -14.57 -6.71 -4.28
CA LEU A 254 -13.44 -6.80 -3.39
C LEU A 254 -12.22 -6.22 -4.10
N TYR A 255 -11.62 -5.18 -3.52
CA TYR A 255 -10.42 -4.53 -4.03
C TYR A 255 -9.23 -4.85 -3.13
N LYS A 256 -8.09 -5.17 -3.73
CA LYS A 256 -6.87 -5.50 -3.00
C LYS A 256 -5.66 -4.69 -3.48
N TYR A 257 -4.85 -4.24 -2.51
CA TYR A 257 -3.48 -3.79 -2.70
C TYR A 257 -2.58 -4.55 -1.72
N GLY A 258 -1.88 -5.58 -2.22
CA GLY A 258 -0.94 -6.38 -1.43
C GLY A 258 -1.55 -7.10 -0.22
N ALA A 259 -2.88 -7.13 -0.11
CA ALA A 259 -3.57 -7.68 1.04
C ALA A 259 -3.60 -9.21 1.03
N ALA A 260 -3.64 -9.81 2.22
CA ALA A 260 -3.81 -11.24 2.42
C ALA A 260 -5.11 -11.78 1.78
N ALA A 261 -5.22 -13.09 1.64
CA ALA A 261 -6.40 -13.72 1.07
C ALA A 261 -7.66 -13.43 1.89
N SER A 262 -8.79 -13.27 1.20
CA SER A 262 -10.12 -13.21 1.80
C SER A 262 -10.90 -14.48 1.44
N TYR A 263 -11.92 -14.81 2.20
CA TYR A 263 -12.64 -16.07 2.08
C TYR A 263 -14.13 -15.84 1.99
N VAL A 264 -14.78 -16.50 1.01
CA VAL A 264 -16.23 -16.47 0.85
C VAL A 264 -16.80 -17.85 1.02
N LYS A 265 -17.72 -18.02 1.96
CA LYS A 265 -18.52 -19.22 2.11
C LYS A 265 -19.91 -19.02 1.52
N LYS A 266 -20.31 -19.94 0.62
CA LYS A 266 -21.66 -20.06 0.11
C LYS A 266 -22.13 -21.51 0.27
N GLY A 267 -23.16 -21.73 1.05
CA GLY A 267 -23.54 -23.10 1.42
C GLY A 267 -22.38 -23.86 2.06
N GLY A 268 -22.01 -25.00 1.51
CA GLY A 268 -20.86 -25.82 1.97
C GLY A 268 -19.52 -25.48 1.33
N THR A 269 -19.47 -24.55 0.35
CA THR A 269 -18.26 -24.24 -0.40
C THR A 269 -17.57 -23.01 0.15
N VAL A 270 -16.26 -23.10 0.38
CA VAL A 270 -15.41 -21.98 0.76
C VAL A 270 -14.46 -21.68 -0.39
N THR A 271 -14.54 -20.46 -0.91
CA THR A 271 -13.67 -19.93 -1.97
C THR A 271 -12.66 -18.97 -1.36
N ARG A 272 -11.39 -19.18 -1.69
CA ARG A 272 -10.28 -18.26 -1.37
C ARG A 272 -10.15 -17.21 -2.47
N LEU A 273 -9.98 -15.96 -2.07
CA LEU A 273 -9.86 -14.79 -2.96
C LEU A 273 -8.50 -14.15 -2.72
N ASP A 274 -7.58 -14.40 -3.61
CA ASP A 274 -6.23 -13.84 -3.58
C ASP A 274 -6.16 -12.49 -4.29
N GLY A 275 -5.15 -11.69 -3.93
CA GLY A 275 -4.70 -10.53 -4.70
C GLY A 275 -3.28 -10.76 -5.21
N THR A 276 -2.95 -10.23 -6.38
CA THR A 276 -1.61 -10.29 -7.01
C THR A 276 -0.93 -8.94 -7.06
N SER A 277 -1.65 -7.88 -6.68
CA SER A 277 -1.15 -6.50 -6.69
C SER A 277 -0.15 -6.24 -5.55
N LEU A 278 0.74 -5.28 -5.78
CA LEU A 278 1.63 -4.77 -4.73
C LEU A 278 0.86 -3.96 -3.69
N PRO A 279 1.39 -3.78 -2.46
CA PRO A 279 0.86 -2.85 -1.47
C PRO A 279 0.72 -1.42 -2.02
N ALA A 280 -0.23 -0.67 -1.47
CA ALA A 280 -0.42 0.74 -1.81
C ALA A 280 0.82 1.55 -1.39
N GLY A 281 1.28 2.44 -2.27
CA GLY A 281 2.55 3.15 -2.18
C GLY A 281 3.68 2.49 -2.99
N LEU A 282 3.60 1.18 -3.24
CA LEU A 282 4.54 0.45 -4.12
C LEU A 282 3.95 0.16 -5.50
N GLN A 283 2.62 0.08 -5.60
CA GLN A 283 1.93 -0.14 -6.87
C GLN A 283 2.12 1.05 -7.81
N SER A 284 2.28 0.78 -9.10
CA SER A 284 2.33 1.85 -10.11
C SER A 284 1.07 2.71 -10.03
N ALA A 285 1.24 4.04 -10.02
CA ALA A 285 0.14 5.00 -9.97
C ALA A 285 -0.80 4.91 -11.19
N HIS A 286 -0.33 4.35 -12.30
CA HIS A 286 -1.11 4.14 -13.52
C HIS A 286 -1.94 2.84 -13.51
N GLN A 287 -1.61 1.88 -12.65
CA GLN A 287 -2.36 0.64 -12.56
C GLN A 287 -3.63 0.83 -11.71
N PRO A 288 -4.80 0.36 -12.20
CA PRO A 288 -6.01 0.36 -11.40
C PRO A 288 -5.85 -0.63 -10.22
N PRO A 289 -6.63 -0.44 -9.14
CA PRO A 289 -6.69 -1.44 -8.08
C PRO A 289 -7.23 -2.75 -8.64
N GLU A 290 -6.67 -3.86 -8.20
CA GLU A 290 -7.19 -5.19 -8.51
C GLU A 290 -8.59 -5.33 -7.90
N ALA A 291 -9.56 -5.78 -8.68
CA ALA A 291 -10.95 -5.88 -8.25
C ALA A 291 -11.58 -7.21 -8.67
N THR A 292 -12.14 -7.92 -7.70
CA THR A 292 -12.89 -9.17 -7.90
C THR A 292 -14.38 -8.92 -7.69
N GLY A 293 -15.19 -9.22 -8.70
CA GLY A 293 -16.66 -9.16 -8.62
C GLY A 293 -17.22 -10.36 -7.86
N LEU A 294 -18.16 -10.13 -6.95
CA LEU A 294 -18.83 -11.13 -6.12
C LEU A 294 -20.33 -10.89 -6.13
N SER A 295 -21.12 -11.94 -5.89
CA SER A 295 -22.54 -11.85 -5.55
C SER A 295 -22.72 -12.45 -4.16
N LEU A 296 -23.14 -11.68 -3.18
CA LEU A 296 -23.36 -12.13 -1.81
C LEU A 296 -24.87 -12.20 -1.52
N GLU A 297 -25.38 -13.42 -1.47
CA GLU A 297 -26.80 -13.70 -1.21
C GLU A 297 -27.01 -13.96 0.29
N PRO A 298 -28.28 -13.92 0.77
CA PRO A 298 -28.60 -14.34 2.13
C PRO A 298 -28.03 -15.72 2.46
N GLY A 299 -27.33 -15.83 3.59
CA GLY A 299 -26.59 -17.02 3.99
C GLY A 299 -25.12 -17.01 3.56
N SER A 300 -24.70 -16.10 2.70
CA SER A 300 -23.26 -15.92 2.39
C SER A 300 -22.50 -15.38 3.59
N VAL A 301 -21.26 -15.86 3.75
CA VAL A 301 -20.31 -15.36 4.74
C VAL A 301 -19.03 -14.92 4.02
N LEU A 302 -18.48 -13.77 4.38
CA LEU A 302 -17.19 -13.31 3.89
C LEU A 302 -16.29 -13.00 5.08
N VAL A 303 -15.05 -13.50 5.02
CA VAL A 303 -14.02 -13.23 6.04
C VAL A 303 -12.81 -12.59 5.37
N MET A 304 -12.40 -11.44 5.90
CA MET A 304 -11.17 -10.74 5.55
C MET A 304 -10.22 -10.83 6.74
N VAL A 305 -8.95 -11.09 6.48
CA VAL A 305 -7.92 -11.21 7.52
C VAL A 305 -6.64 -10.55 7.07
N SER A 306 -5.81 -10.07 8.02
CA SER A 306 -4.43 -9.70 7.75
C SER A 306 -3.53 -10.93 7.66
N ASP A 307 -2.32 -10.77 7.15
CA ASP A 307 -1.36 -11.85 6.96
C ASP A 307 -0.89 -12.48 8.28
N GLY A 308 -0.83 -11.69 9.37
CA GLY A 308 -0.54 -12.21 10.71
C GLY A 308 -1.51 -13.31 11.19
N VAL A 309 -2.75 -13.32 10.68
CA VAL A 309 -3.75 -14.37 11.01
C VAL A 309 -3.41 -15.69 10.32
N THR A 310 -2.90 -15.65 9.09
CA THR A 310 -2.64 -16.82 8.23
C THR A 310 -1.16 -17.06 7.93
N SER A 311 -0.27 -16.51 8.75
CA SER A 311 1.19 -16.58 8.57
C SER A 311 1.73 -18.02 8.46
N GLU A 312 1.11 -18.98 9.12
CA GLU A 312 1.47 -20.41 9.12
C GLU A 312 0.53 -21.26 8.23
N GLY A 313 -0.13 -20.62 7.25
CA GLY A 313 -1.06 -21.26 6.34
C GLY A 313 -2.53 -20.99 6.67
N ASP A 314 -3.41 -21.34 5.73
CA ASP A 314 -4.84 -20.98 5.79
C ASP A 314 -5.79 -22.19 5.72
N GLU A 315 -5.27 -23.41 5.69
CA GLU A 315 -6.07 -24.63 5.60
C GLU A 315 -7.06 -24.76 6.76
N TRP A 316 -6.60 -24.45 7.96
CA TRP A 316 -7.41 -24.45 9.17
C TRP A 316 -8.58 -23.45 9.09
N LEU A 317 -8.34 -22.27 8.50
CA LEU A 317 -9.38 -21.24 8.36
C LEU A 317 -10.46 -21.66 7.37
N ARG A 318 -10.06 -22.26 6.24
CA ARG A 318 -11.01 -22.82 5.28
C ARG A 318 -11.85 -23.95 5.88
N GLU A 319 -11.26 -24.81 6.71
CA GLU A 319 -11.99 -25.88 7.40
C GLU A 319 -12.92 -25.34 8.48
N LEU A 320 -12.45 -24.38 9.31
CA LEU A 320 -13.28 -23.65 10.27
C LEU A 320 -14.54 -23.07 9.59
N LEU A 321 -14.35 -22.40 8.46
CA LEU A 321 -15.46 -21.80 7.71
C LEU A 321 -16.40 -22.84 7.13
N ARG A 322 -15.90 -24.00 6.62
CA ARG A 322 -16.76 -25.08 6.13
C ARG A 322 -17.67 -25.62 7.25
N GLN A 323 -17.09 -25.84 8.41
CA GLN A 323 -17.78 -26.43 9.56
C GLN A 323 -18.67 -25.43 10.30
N TRP A 324 -18.44 -24.11 10.14
CA TRP A 324 -19.22 -23.11 10.84
C TRP A 324 -20.70 -23.17 10.47
N PRO A 325 -21.62 -23.48 11.42
CA PRO A 325 -23.01 -23.73 11.10
C PRO A 325 -23.84 -22.44 10.81
N GLY A 326 -23.24 -21.31 11.03
CA GLY A 326 -23.90 -20.00 11.09
C GLY A 326 -24.02 -19.52 12.53
N GLY A 327 -24.35 -18.26 12.73
CA GLY A 327 -24.43 -17.65 14.06
C GLY A 327 -24.00 -16.18 14.02
N ASP A 328 -23.50 -15.68 15.14
CA ASP A 328 -23.04 -14.32 15.25
C ASP A 328 -21.70 -14.12 14.55
N SER A 329 -21.60 -13.07 13.75
CA SER A 329 -20.37 -12.69 13.04
C SER A 329 -19.24 -12.29 14.00
N GLN A 330 -19.57 -11.74 15.17
CA GLN A 330 -18.58 -11.39 16.17
C GLN A 330 -17.97 -12.66 16.79
N GLU A 331 -18.77 -13.68 17.06
CA GLU A 331 -18.29 -14.99 17.52
C GLU A 331 -17.38 -15.63 16.47
N LEU A 332 -17.75 -15.54 15.18
CA LEU A 332 -16.90 -16.04 14.09
C LEU A 332 -15.54 -15.33 14.07
N ALA A 333 -15.50 -14.01 14.17
CA ALA A 333 -14.24 -13.26 14.22
C ALA A 333 -13.37 -13.67 15.43
N GLN A 334 -14.00 -13.93 16.59
CA GLN A 334 -13.31 -14.43 17.78
C GLN A 334 -12.77 -15.85 17.58
N MET A 335 -13.55 -16.73 16.94
CA MET A 335 -13.10 -18.10 16.62
C MET A 335 -11.91 -18.10 15.67
N VAL A 336 -11.94 -17.26 14.62
CA VAL A 336 -10.81 -17.09 13.68
C VAL A 336 -9.54 -16.68 14.43
N MET A 337 -9.62 -15.71 15.32
CA MET A 337 -8.45 -15.27 16.09
C MET A 337 -7.97 -16.31 17.12
N ALA A 338 -8.89 -17.05 17.73
CA ALA A 338 -8.53 -18.11 18.66
C ALA A 338 -7.80 -19.27 17.96
N GLU A 339 -8.28 -19.67 16.77
CA GLU A 339 -7.64 -20.71 15.97
C GLU A 339 -6.31 -20.23 15.38
N SER A 340 -6.23 -18.99 14.88
CA SER A 340 -4.96 -18.40 14.44
C SER A 340 -3.89 -18.54 15.52
N ARG A 341 -4.23 -18.21 16.79
CA ARG A 341 -3.30 -18.35 17.91
C ARG A 341 -2.82 -19.79 18.12
N ARG A 342 -3.69 -20.78 17.93
CA ARG A 342 -3.32 -22.21 18.04
C ARG A 342 -2.37 -22.66 16.94
N HIS A 343 -2.46 -22.02 15.79
CA HIS A 343 -1.62 -22.27 14.60
C HIS A 343 -0.39 -21.37 14.49
N GLY A 344 0.06 -20.75 15.60
CA GLY A 344 1.28 -19.93 15.63
C GLY A 344 1.08 -18.48 15.26
N GLY A 345 -0.16 -18.01 15.10
CA GLY A 345 -0.50 -16.58 14.92
C GLY A 345 -0.15 -15.73 16.14
N LEU A 346 -0.23 -14.38 15.98
CA LEU A 346 0.19 -13.35 16.94
C LEU A 346 1.71 -13.09 16.99
N ARG A 347 2.48 -13.66 16.06
CA ARG A 347 3.87 -13.22 15.83
C ARG A 347 3.91 -11.87 15.11
N ASP A 348 2.76 -11.45 14.58
CA ASP A 348 2.53 -10.15 13.96
C ASP A 348 1.18 -9.58 14.38
N ASP A 349 0.89 -8.33 13.96
CA ASP A 349 -0.42 -7.74 14.13
C ASP A 349 -1.48 -8.58 13.43
N CYS A 350 -2.64 -8.72 14.02
CA CYS A 350 -3.71 -9.57 13.51
C CYS A 350 -5.05 -8.84 13.47
N ALA A 351 -5.70 -8.89 12.32
CA ALA A 351 -7.04 -8.35 12.12
C ALA A 351 -7.96 -9.39 11.46
N ALA A 352 -9.21 -9.43 11.89
CA ALA A 352 -10.25 -10.25 11.29
C ALA A 352 -11.57 -9.46 11.20
N LEU A 353 -12.21 -9.52 10.03
CA LEU A 353 -13.57 -9.06 9.78
C LEU A 353 -14.40 -10.22 9.25
N ALA A 354 -15.55 -10.47 9.85
CA ALA A 354 -16.49 -11.50 9.43
C ALA A 354 -17.83 -10.86 9.08
N LEU A 355 -18.28 -11.03 7.84
CA LEU A 355 -19.58 -10.56 7.35
C LEU A 355 -20.51 -11.75 7.17
N ARG A 356 -21.74 -11.64 7.64
CA ARG A 356 -22.85 -12.51 7.28
C ARG A 356 -23.96 -11.69 6.63
N VAL A 357 -24.44 -12.15 5.49
CA VAL A 357 -25.55 -11.54 4.75
C VAL A 357 -26.85 -12.26 5.12
N GLU A 358 -27.89 -11.51 5.49
CA GLU A 358 -29.20 -12.02 5.87
C GLU A 358 -30.28 -11.31 5.03
N LYS A 359 -31.47 -11.90 4.96
CA LYS A 359 -32.67 -11.18 4.46
C LYS A 359 -33.12 -10.18 5.53
N SER A 360 -33.63 -9.02 5.12
CA SER A 360 -34.34 -8.13 6.03
C SER A 360 -35.68 -8.75 6.44
N GLU A 361 -36.07 -8.61 7.70
CA GLU A 361 -37.21 -9.31 8.31
C GLU A 361 -38.56 -8.87 7.74
N GLU A 362 -38.72 -7.63 7.26
CA GLU A 362 -39.98 -7.13 6.68
C GLU A 362 -40.44 -7.85 5.39
N ASN A 363 -39.53 -8.56 4.71
CA ASN A 363 -39.88 -9.37 3.53
C ASN A 363 -40.46 -10.74 3.85
N LEU A 364 -40.48 -11.15 5.13
CA LEU A 364 -41.10 -12.41 5.57
C LEU A 364 -42.61 -12.24 5.82
N GLU A 365 -43.08 -11.07 6.26
CA GLU A 365 -44.49 -10.83 6.56
C GLU A 365 -45.38 -10.51 5.33
N LYS A 366 -44.75 -10.08 4.22
CA LYS A 366 -45.51 -9.76 2.96
C LYS A 366 -45.76 -10.99 2.05
N ARG A 367 -45.48 -12.21 2.49
CA ARG A 367 -45.73 -13.48 1.75
C ARG A 367 -46.66 -14.45 2.47
N VAL A 368 -47.44 -14.00 3.44
CA VAL A 368 -48.52 -14.79 4.06
C VAL A 368 -49.88 -14.28 3.57
#